data_ab1612d82802901d882fc12d9eac0a1e
#
_entry.id   ab1612d82802901d882fc12d9eac0a1e
#
_cell.length_a   1.000
_cell.length_b   1.000
_cell.length_c   1.000
_cell.angle_alpha   90.00
_cell.angle_beta   90.00
_cell.angle_gamma   90.00
#
_symmetry.space_group_name_H-M   'P 1'
#
loop_
_entity.id
_entity.type
_entity.pdbx_description
1 polymer ?
#
loop_
_entity_poly.entity_id
_entity_poly.type
_entity_poly.pdbx_seq_one_letter_code
_entity_poly.pdbx_strand_id
1 'polypeptide(L)'
;AAEAPPLPVCYVRFSGIGLHIYADPSMSGEPIAVLPDGTYVQILLGPLDSLVKIKVYDTELEGYADMRYLRQLDAVVYDYDIYTYEEMEEDILLLQAKYPELLHVNLTGQSTDGRNLYELILGNPSAPKSILVHAGIHAREYTNPYLVMEQLEQCLEYYDRGSFHNRSYRELFDNVAVHIVPMVNPDGIALSQFGESALRSPELVQLIQACYVYDVATKRTKSTYGTYLSRWKANARGVDLNRNFLPGFGVNAKTSHPSYMGYKGLAPFTEPETLSLGAVTLLCQPAIILNYHSMGEVAYWNTVENKYTALNTDFSNYLLSLVPYKKMGSGTASGSYLDWVFNGDNPVCSITLETGNVDCPFSLEHYPRIWLQHALVIQATAEYAYIH
;
A
#
# COMPACT_ATOMS: atom_id res chain seq x y z
N ALA A 1 -22.56 -28.21 -17.58
CA ALA A 1 -22.35 -26.80 -17.26
C ALA A 1 -21.80 -26.77 -15.83
N ALA A 2 -20.64 -26.13 -15.59
CA ALA A 2 -20.18 -25.89 -14.25
C ALA A 2 -21.23 -25.02 -13.55
N GLU A 3 -21.57 -25.37 -12.31
CA GLU A 3 -22.47 -24.57 -11.49
C GLU A 3 -21.83 -23.20 -11.26
N ALA A 4 -22.60 -22.11 -11.39
CA ALA A 4 -22.09 -20.80 -11.15
C ALA A 4 -21.58 -20.72 -9.69
N PRO A 5 -20.41 -20.12 -9.43
CA PRO A 5 -19.89 -20.03 -8.08
C PRO A 5 -20.90 -19.31 -7.17
N PRO A 6 -20.98 -19.71 -5.89
CA PRO A 6 -21.90 -19.10 -4.95
C PRO A 6 -21.68 -17.60 -4.87
N LEU A 7 -22.75 -16.84 -4.62
CA LEU A 7 -22.67 -15.39 -4.47
C LEU A 7 -21.93 -15.05 -3.17
N PRO A 8 -21.01 -14.05 -3.19
CA PRO A 8 -20.25 -13.66 -2.01
C PRO A 8 -21.15 -13.21 -0.86
N VAL A 9 -20.84 -13.68 0.34
CA VAL A 9 -21.45 -13.19 1.59
C VAL A 9 -20.44 -12.27 2.26
N CYS A 10 -20.89 -11.09 2.61
CA CYS A 10 -20.09 -10.05 3.25
C CYS A 10 -20.73 -9.61 4.57
N TYR A 11 -19.97 -8.89 5.35
CA TYR A 11 -20.49 -8.13 6.50
C TYR A 11 -20.22 -6.64 6.33
N VAL A 12 -21.09 -5.81 6.91
CA VAL A 12 -20.93 -4.35 6.95
C VAL A 12 -19.86 -3.98 7.95
N ARG A 13 -18.95 -3.08 7.57
CA ARG A 13 -17.92 -2.53 8.44
C ARG A 13 -17.64 -1.06 8.15
N PHE A 14 -17.06 -0.35 9.12
CA PHE A 14 -16.61 1.04 8.97
C PHE A 14 -17.72 2.04 8.67
N SER A 15 -18.98 1.66 8.82
CA SER A 15 -20.13 2.47 8.44
C SER A 15 -20.48 3.58 9.47
N GLY A 16 -19.89 3.51 10.66
CA GLY A 16 -20.14 4.49 11.72
C GLY A 16 -21.60 4.48 12.19
N ILE A 17 -22.42 5.34 11.61
CA ILE A 17 -23.87 5.41 11.91
C ILE A 17 -24.71 4.37 11.20
N GLY A 18 -24.12 3.56 10.32
CA GLY A 18 -24.75 2.51 9.52
C GLY A 18 -24.60 2.73 8.03
N LEU A 19 -24.57 1.61 7.28
CA LEU A 19 -24.51 1.61 5.82
C LEU A 19 -25.90 1.90 5.25
N HIS A 20 -26.02 2.95 4.49
CA HIS A 20 -27.26 3.32 3.80
C HIS A 20 -27.50 2.43 2.59
N ILE A 21 -28.71 1.90 2.47
CA ILE A 21 -29.18 1.07 1.35
C ILE A 21 -30.20 1.84 0.56
N TYR A 22 -30.07 1.84 -0.75
CA TYR A 22 -30.91 2.60 -1.67
C TYR A 22 -31.68 1.70 -2.62
N ALA A 23 -32.89 2.10 -3.01
CA ALA A 23 -33.70 1.38 -3.99
C ALA A 23 -33.15 1.53 -5.42
N ASP A 24 -32.46 2.63 -5.71
CA ASP A 24 -31.96 3.01 -7.03
C ASP A 24 -30.43 2.99 -7.08
N PRO A 25 -29.82 2.52 -8.20
CA PRO A 25 -28.36 2.47 -8.35
C PRO A 25 -27.65 3.83 -8.34
N SER A 26 -28.35 4.93 -8.52
CA SER A 26 -27.76 6.26 -8.36
C SER A 26 -27.43 6.60 -6.90
N MET A 27 -27.90 5.76 -5.95
CA MET A 27 -27.79 5.98 -4.50
C MET A 27 -28.24 7.38 -4.07
N SER A 28 -29.24 7.93 -4.75
CA SER A 28 -29.82 9.26 -4.48
C SER A 28 -31.17 9.16 -3.77
N GLY A 29 -31.55 10.20 -3.04
CA GLY A 29 -32.78 10.25 -2.29
C GLY A 29 -32.68 9.65 -0.88
N GLU A 30 -33.81 9.27 -0.29
CA GLU A 30 -33.85 8.70 1.05
C GLU A 30 -33.44 7.21 0.99
N PRO A 31 -32.59 6.76 1.91
CA PRO A 31 -32.25 5.33 2.00
C PRO A 31 -33.49 4.52 2.42
N ILE A 32 -33.65 3.34 1.83
CA ILE A 32 -34.72 2.38 2.21
C ILE A 32 -34.39 1.62 3.50
N ALA A 33 -33.11 1.57 3.87
CA ALA A 33 -32.64 0.98 5.13
C ALA A 33 -31.29 1.54 5.51
N VAL A 34 -30.93 1.38 6.79
CA VAL A 34 -29.59 1.66 7.34
C VAL A 34 -29.14 0.41 8.09
N LEU A 35 -28.02 -0.17 7.68
CA LEU A 35 -27.51 -1.42 8.23
C LEU A 35 -26.35 -1.12 9.20
N PRO A 36 -26.42 -1.57 10.46
CA PRO A 36 -25.29 -1.46 11.39
C PRO A 36 -24.11 -2.34 10.98
N ASP A 37 -22.91 -1.99 11.47
CA ASP A 37 -21.72 -2.84 11.32
C ASP A 37 -21.99 -4.24 11.85
N GLY A 38 -21.45 -5.27 11.18
CA GLY A 38 -21.68 -6.67 11.47
C GLY A 38 -22.93 -7.26 10.79
N THR A 39 -23.77 -6.48 10.12
CA THR A 39 -24.88 -7.01 9.34
C THR A 39 -24.38 -7.83 8.14
N TYR A 40 -24.88 -9.05 7.98
CA TYR A 40 -24.52 -9.91 6.84
C TYR A 40 -25.37 -9.57 5.61
N VAL A 41 -24.71 -9.54 4.46
CA VAL A 41 -25.32 -9.28 3.16
C VAL A 41 -24.74 -10.20 2.10
N GLN A 42 -25.55 -10.53 1.10
CA GLN A 42 -25.10 -11.26 -0.09
C GLN A 42 -24.97 -10.29 -1.25
N ILE A 43 -23.86 -10.32 -1.98
CA ILE A 43 -23.67 -9.50 -3.18
C ILE A 43 -24.35 -10.17 -4.36
N LEU A 44 -25.38 -9.52 -4.90
CA LEU A 44 -26.12 -9.99 -6.05
C LEU A 44 -25.51 -9.53 -7.38
N LEU A 45 -24.93 -8.32 -7.42
CA LEU A 45 -24.32 -7.70 -8.60
C LEU A 45 -23.19 -6.78 -8.22
N GLY A 46 -22.15 -6.75 -9.04
CA GLY A 46 -21.02 -5.84 -8.92
C GLY A 46 -19.80 -6.43 -8.20
N PRO A 47 -18.85 -5.58 -7.81
CA PRO A 47 -18.90 -4.11 -7.83
C PRO A 47 -18.85 -3.50 -9.24
N LEU A 48 -19.57 -2.39 -9.41
CA LEU A 48 -19.48 -1.49 -10.57
C LEU A 48 -18.94 -0.17 -10.03
N ASP A 49 -17.67 0.13 -10.22
CA ASP A 49 -16.90 1.10 -9.43
C ASP A 49 -17.01 0.76 -7.93
N SER A 50 -17.67 1.58 -7.12
CA SER A 50 -17.97 1.27 -5.71
C SER A 50 -19.39 0.73 -5.48
N LEU A 51 -20.23 0.64 -6.52
CA LEU A 51 -21.62 0.26 -6.39
C LEU A 51 -21.79 -1.26 -6.38
N VAL A 52 -22.55 -1.79 -5.43
CA VAL A 52 -23.00 -3.17 -5.39
C VAL A 52 -24.52 -3.24 -5.21
N LYS A 53 -25.16 -4.26 -5.80
CA LYS A 53 -26.51 -4.66 -5.42
C LYS A 53 -26.40 -5.77 -4.39
N ILE A 54 -27.06 -5.62 -3.27
CA ILE A 54 -27.02 -6.56 -2.15
C ILE A 54 -28.41 -7.05 -1.77
N LYS A 55 -28.45 -8.22 -1.11
CA LYS A 55 -29.59 -8.71 -0.34
C LYS A 55 -29.15 -8.86 1.13
N VAL A 56 -29.92 -8.34 2.05
CA VAL A 56 -29.65 -8.53 3.48
C VAL A 56 -29.97 -9.98 3.83
N TYR A 57 -29.01 -10.65 4.49
CA TYR A 57 -29.08 -12.08 4.79
C TYR A 57 -30.33 -12.41 5.63
N ASP A 58 -30.98 -13.53 5.33
CA ASP A 58 -32.23 -13.99 5.96
C ASP A 58 -33.43 -13.00 5.85
N THR A 59 -33.41 -12.09 4.88
CA THR A 59 -34.53 -11.18 4.62
C THR A 59 -34.85 -11.10 3.13
N GLU A 60 -35.92 -10.38 2.78
CA GLU A 60 -36.25 -10.05 1.38
C GLU A 60 -35.80 -8.63 1.00
N LEU A 61 -35.05 -7.96 1.88
CA LEU A 61 -34.56 -6.61 1.63
C LEU A 61 -33.40 -6.64 0.63
N GLU A 62 -33.59 -6.07 -0.54
CA GLU A 62 -32.57 -5.83 -1.56
C GLU A 62 -32.40 -4.33 -1.80
N GLY A 63 -31.20 -3.93 -2.22
CA GLY A 63 -30.92 -2.56 -2.59
C GLY A 63 -29.47 -2.37 -3.00
N TYR A 64 -29.10 -1.12 -3.19
CA TYR A 64 -27.78 -0.71 -3.64
C TYR A 64 -26.98 -0.06 -2.51
N ALA A 65 -25.70 -0.36 -2.46
CA ALA A 65 -24.79 0.12 -1.41
C ALA A 65 -23.38 0.38 -1.97
N ASP A 66 -22.56 1.05 -1.17
CA ASP A 66 -21.14 1.24 -1.45
C ASP A 66 -20.32 0.05 -0.92
N MET A 67 -19.64 -0.65 -1.84
CA MET A 67 -18.83 -1.83 -1.53
C MET A 67 -17.69 -1.57 -0.55
N ARG A 68 -17.21 -0.34 -0.42
CA ARG A 68 -16.08 0.01 0.47
C ARG A 68 -16.40 -0.24 1.94
N TYR A 69 -17.69 -0.34 2.28
CA TYR A 69 -18.18 -0.68 3.62
C TYR A 69 -18.46 -2.17 3.81
N LEU A 70 -18.13 -3.01 2.83
CA LEU A 70 -18.38 -4.45 2.88
C LEU A 70 -17.06 -5.22 2.89
N ARG A 71 -17.02 -6.31 3.66
CA ARG A 71 -15.90 -7.25 3.70
C ARG A 71 -16.40 -8.66 3.54
N GLN A 72 -15.78 -9.48 2.69
CA GLN A 72 -16.16 -10.87 2.53
C GLN A 72 -15.89 -11.67 3.81
N LEU A 73 -16.77 -12.63 4.13
CA LEU A 73 -16.65 -13.46 5.33
C LEU A 73 -15.44 -14.40 5.29
N ASP A 74 -15.04 -14.82 4.09
CA ASP A 74 -13.91 -15.72 3.85
C ASP A 74 -12.64 -14.97 3.44
N ALA A 75 -12.55 -13.67 3.76
CA ALA A 75 -11.37 -12.87 3.52
C ALA A 75 -10.15 -13.45 4.26
N VAL A 76 -8.99 -13.41 3.60
CA VAL A 76 -7.70 -13.87 4.13
C VAL A 76 -7.03 -12.76 4.93
N VAL A 77 -6.89 -11.57 4.34
CA VAL A 77 -6.32 -10.40 5.02
C VAL A 77 -7.34 -9.89 6.03
N TYR A 78 -7.15 -10.24 7.29
CA TYR A 78 -8.14 -10.07 8.34
C TYR A 78 -8.04 -8.70 9.07
N ASP A 79 -8.97 -8.42 9.98
CA ASP A 79 -8.93 -7.22 10.83
C ASP A 79 -7.88 -7.42 11.96
N TYR A 80 -6.62 -7.13 11.67
CA TYR A 80 -5.51 -7.22 12.62
C TYR A 80 -5.46 -5.99 13.53
N ASP A 81 -5.06 -6.19 14.79
CA ASP A 81 -4.76 -5.07 15.70
C ASP A 81 -3.45 -4.36 15.29
N ILE A 82 -2.51 -5.13 14.78
CA ILE A 82 -1.26 -4.69 14.19
C ILE A 82 -0.89 -5.68 13.07
N TYR A 83 -0.47 -5.19 11.92
CA TYR A 83 -0.09 -6.05 10.79
C TYR A 83 1.40 -6.33 10.80
N THR A 84 1.77 -7.56 11.11
CA THR A 84 3.16 -8.01 11.24
C THR A 84 3.72 -8.57 9.93
N TYR A 85 5.04 -8.75 9.90
CA TYR A 85 5.70 -9.45 8.80
C TYR A 85 5.22 -10.91 8.68
N GLU A 86 5.05 -11.58 9.81
CA GLU A 86 4.64 -12.98 9.87
C GLU A 86 3.19 -13.17 9.36
N GLU A 87 2.28 -12.26 9.72
CA GLU A 87 0.91 -12.24 9.19
C GLU A 87 0.90 -11.97 7.69
N MET A 88 1.73 -11.05 7.21
CA MET A 88 1.86 -10.83 5.76
C MET A 88 2.34 -12.08 5.03
N GLU A 89 3.34 -12.82 5.55
CA GLU A 89 3.81 -14.07 4.92
C GLU A 89 2.68 -15.13 4.88
N GLU A 90 1.93 -15.27 5.97
CA GLU A 90 0.78 -16.19 6.04
C GLU A 90 -0.30 -15.79 5.03
N ASP A 91 -0.67 -14.52 5.01
CA ASP A 91 -1.67 -14.00 4.05
C ASP A 91 -1.23 -14.23 2.60
N ILE A 92 0.03 -14.00 2.25
CA ILE A 92 0.57 -14.28 0.91
C ILE A 92 0.36 -15.74 0.52
N LEU A 93 0.69 -16.67 1.41
CA LEU A 93 0.53 -18.11 1.14
C LEU A 93 -0.94 -18.50 0.99
N LEU A 94 -1.81 -17.98 1.85
CA LEU A 94 -3.24 -18.26 1.80
C LEU A 94 -3.89 -17.66 0.55
N LEU A 95 -3.54 -16.42 0.18
CA LEU A 95 -4.03 -15.76 -1.02
C LEU A 95 -3.56 -16.51 -2.28
N GLN A 96 -2.30 -16.93 -2.33
CA GLN A 96 -1.78 -17.71 -3.45
C GLN A 96 -2.50 -19.06 -3.57
N ALA A 97 -2.78 -19.72 -2.44
CA ALA A 97 -3.54 -20.98 -2.44
C ALA A 97 -4.99 -20.79 -2.86
N LYS A 98 -5.61 -19.66 -2.49
CA LYS A 98 -7.02 -19.32 -2.84
C LYS A 98 -7.15 -18.89 -4.31
N TYR A 99 -6.14 -18.21 -4.85
CA TYR A 99 -6.16 -17.62 -6.20
C TYR A 99 -4.92 -18.00 -7.04
N PRO A 100 -4.63 -19.32 -7.26
CA PRO A 100 -3.36 -19.77 -7.83
C PRO A 100 -3.13 -19.32 -9.28
N GLU A 101 -4.20 -19.04 -10.05
CA GLU A 101 -4.11 -18.59 -11.44
C GLU A 101 -4.05 -17.06 -11.57
N LEU A 102 -4.35 -16.32 -10.50
CA LEU A 102 -4.49 -14.87 -10.52
C LEU A 102 -3.41 -14.15 -9.71
N LEU A 103 -2.76 -14.86 -8.78
CA LEU A 103 -1.72 -14.31 -7.92
C LEU A 103 -0.42 -15.09 -8.07
N HIS A 104 0.62 -14.42 -8.55
CA HIS A 104 1.97 -14.97 -8.67
C HIS A 104 2.86 -14.33 -7.60
N VAL A 105 3.69 -15.15 -6.95
CA VAL A 105 4.53 -14.73 -5.83
C VAL A 105 5.99 -14.99 -6.16
N ASN A 106 6.81 -13.96 -6.09
CA ASN A 106 8.25 -14.01 -6.30
C ASN A 106 9.00 -13.64 -5.01
N LEU A 107 10.08 -14.35 -4.72
CA LEU A 107 11.08 -13.94 -3.74
C LEU A 107 12.13 -13.08 -4.45
N THR A 108 12.30 -11.83 -4.03
CA THR A 108 13.19 -10.85 -4.66
C THR A 108 14.51 -10.69 -3.91
N GLY A 109 14.64 -11.33 -2.76
CA GLY A 109 15.83 -11.32 -1.91
C GLY A 109 15.50 -11.52 -0.45
N GLN A 110 16.47 -11.17 0.38
CA GLN A 110 16.31 -11.14 1.84
C GLN A 110 16.73 -9.76 2.37
N SER A 111 16.06 -9.32 3.41
CA SER A 111 16.40 -8.11 4.14
C SER A 111 17.71 -8.27 4.92
N THR A 112 18.17 -7.18 5.51
CA THR A 112 19.38 -7.15 6.33
C THR A 112 19.38 -8.18 7.47
N ASP A 113 18.22 -8.44 8.09
CA ASP A 113 18.05 -9.40 9.20
C ASP A 113 17.48 -10.77 8.74
N GLY A 114 17.52 -11.03 7.42
CA GLY A 114 17.19 -12.33 6.83
C GLY A 114 15.70 -12.62 6.68
N ARG A 115 14.83 -11.58 6.64
CA ARG A 115 13.44 -11.73 6.24
C ARG A 115 13.32 -11.74 4.73
N ASN A 116 12.43 -12.57 4.20
CA ASN A 116 12.19 -12.64 2.76
C ASN A 116 11.58 -11.31 2.25
N LEU A 117 11.97 -10.91 1.05
CA LEU A 117 11.41 -9.77 0.34
C LEU A 117 10.55 -10.32 -0.80
N TYR A 118 9.32 -9.87 -0.88
CA TYR A 118 8.30 -10.39 -1.78
C TYR A 118 7.91 -9.39 -2.87
N GLU A 119 7.69 -9.90 -4.07
CA GLU A 119 6.92 -9.29 -5.13
C GLU A 119 5.69 -10.16 -5.40
N LEU A 120 4.53 -9.53 -5.41
CA LEU A 120 3.26 -10.16 -5.73
C LEU A 120 2.80 -9.60 -7.08
N ILE A 121 2.31 -10.46 -7.98
CA ILE A 121 1.80 -10.02 -9.29
C ILE A 121 0.36 -10.47 -9.39
N LEU A 122 -0.55 -9.50 -9.40
CA LEU A 122 -1.97 -9.69 -9.64
C LEU A 122 -2.24 -9.66 -11.16
N GLY A 123 -2.97 -10.65 -11.63
CA GLY A 123 -3.42 -10.77 -13.01
C GLY A 123 -2.40 -11.47 -13.92
N ASN A 124 -2.36 -11.07 -15.16
CA ASN A 124 -1.49 -11.70 -16.16
C ASN A 124 -0.04 -11.17 -16.06
N PRO A 125 0.94 -12.00 -15.62
CA PRO A 125 2.33 -11.55 -15.49
C PRO A 125 2.99 -11.22 -16.85
N SER A 126 2.38 -11.60 -17.95
CA SER A 126 2.82 -11.28 -19.32
C SER A 126 1.97 -10.17 -19.97
N ALA A 127 1.22 -9.42 -19.19
CA ALA A 127 0.42 -8.32 -19.67
C ALA A 127 1.27 -7.29 -20.43
N PRO A 128 0.72 -6.62 -21.46
CA PRO A 128 1.47 -5.64 -22.27
C PRO A 128 1.87 -4.37 -21.49
N LYS A 129 1.21 -4.12 -20.36
CA LYS A 129 1.50 -3.01 -19.45
C LYS A 129 1.59 -3.51 -18.02
N SER A 130 2.23 -2.72 -17.17
CA SER A 130 2.28 -2.99 -15.74
C SER A 130 2.18 -1.71 -14.92
N ILE A 131 1.78 -1.84 -13.67
CA ILE A 131 1.91 -0.82 -12.62
C ILE A 131 2.65 -1.44 -11.44
N LEU A 132 3.34 -0.60 -10.66
CA LEU A 132 4.01 -1.02 -9.43
C LEU A 132 3.42 -0.28 -8.24
N VAL A 133 3.09 -1.03 -7.20
CA VAL A 133 2.64 -0.51 -5.90
C VAL A 133 3.61 -0.98 -4.84
N HIS A 134 4.10 -0.09 -4.00
CA HIS A 134 4.89 -0.52 -2.84
C HIS A 134 4.53 0.25 -1.58
N ALA A 135 4.79 -0.39 -0.43
CA ALA A 135 4.51 0.14 0.89
C ALA A 135 5.62 -0.22 1.89
N GLY A 136 5.63 0.45 3.03
CA GLY A 136 6.49 0.09 4.14
C GLY A 136 7.98 0.30 3.91
N ILE A 137 8.39 1.26 3.08
CA ILE A 137 9.80 1.66 2.95
C ILE A 137 10.30 2.32 4.25
N HIS A 138 9.43 3.05 4.95
CA HIS A 138 9.70 3.56 6.29
C HIS A 138 9.04 2.67 7.34
N ALA A 139 9.81 2.28 8.32
CA ALA A 139 9.46 1.29 9.31
C ALA A 139 8.18 1.60 10.12
N ARG A 140 8.01 2.83 10.59
CA ARG A 140 6.86 3.26 11.42
C ARG A 140 5.56 3.44 10.66
N GLU A 141 5.59 3.30 9.32
CA GLU A 141 4.44 3.52 8.44
C GLU A 141 3.76 2.18 8.08
N TYR A 142 3.65 1.27 9.04
CA TYR A 142 3.28 -0.14 8.87
C TYR A 142 1.77 -0.39 8.66
N THR A 143 0.93 0.64 8.67
CA THR A 143 -0.46 0.54 8.23
C THR A 143 -0.59 0.40 6.71
N ASN A 144 0.39 0.94 5.95
CA ASN A 144 0.38 0.87 4.49
C ASN A 144 0.57 -0.55 3.91
N PRO A 145 1.45 -1.42 4.44
CA PRO A 145 1.46 -2.83 4.08
C PRO A 145 0.10 -3.52 4.18
N TYR A 146 -0.62 -3.29 5.28
CA TYR A 146 -1.96 -3.82 5.47
C TYR A 146 -2.94 -3.30 4.40
N LEU A 147 -2.94 -2.00 4.14
CA LEU A 147 -3.76 -1.38 3.11
C LEU A 147 -3.54 -2.03 1.73
N VAL A 148 -2.28 -2.19 1.35
CA VAL A 148 -1.93 -2.73 0.02
C VAL A 148 -2.33 -4.21 -0.11
N MET A 149 -2.18 -4.99 0.96
CA MET A 149 -2.61 -6.40 0.96
C MET A 149 -4.13 -6.53 0.91
N GLU A 150 -4.87 -5.67 1.59
CA GLU A 150 -6.33 -5.66 1.50
C GLU A 150 -6.83 -5.19 0.13
N GLN A 151 -6.18 -4.19 -0.48
CA GLN A 151 -6.47 -3.77 -1.86
C GLN A 151 -6.22 -4.92 -2.86
N LEU A 152 -5.12 -5.66 -2.69
CA LEU A 152 -4.82 -6.84 -3.50
C LEU A 152 -5.93 -7.88 -3.39
N GLU A 153 -6.31 -8.25 -2.16
CA GLU A 153 -7.35 -9.25 -1.95
C GLU A 153 -8.69 -8.82 -2.55
N GLN A 154 -9.08 -7.54 -2.37
CA GLN A 154 -10.30 -7.02 -3.00
C GLN A 154 -10.29 -7.17 -4.53
N CYS A 155 -9.16 -6.90 -5.18
CA CYS A 155 -9.04 -7.11 -6.62
C CYS A 155 -9.17 -8.59 -7.02
N LEU A 156 -8.61 -9.50 -6.23
CA LEU A 156 -8.71 -10.95 -6.42
C LEU A 156 -10.14 -11.46 -6.21
N GLU A 157 -10.80 -11.03 -5.14
CA GLU A 157 -12.17 -11.41 -4.79
C GLU A 157 -13.19 -11.09 -5.90
N TYR A 158 -13.00 -9.95 -6.54
CA TYR A 158 -13.92 -9.44 -7.56
C TYR A 158 -13.39 -9.54 -8.99
N TYR A 159 -12.32 -10.29 -9.22
CA TYR A 159 -11.66 -10.41 -10.52
C TYR A 159 -12.62 -10.73 -11.67
N ASP A 160 -13.56 -11.67 -11.44
CA ASP A 160 -14.52 -12.13 -12.43
C ASP A 160 -15.86 -11.39 -12.42
N ARG A 161 -16.10 -10.52 -11.46
CA ARG A 161 -17.41 -9.89 -11.24
C ARG A 161 -17.37 -8.38 -11.23
N GLY A 162 -16.22 -7.81 -10.84
CA GLY A 162 -16.02 -6.37 -10.69
C GLY A 162 -15.81 -5.67 -12.01
N SER A 163 -16.13 -4.39 -12.03
CA SER A 163 -15.75 -3.46 -13.09
C SER A 163 -15.37 -2.10 -12.52
N PHE A 164 -14.55 -1.37 -13.27
CA PHE A 164 -14.20 0.01 -13.01
C PHE A 164 -14.36 0.81 -14.31
N HIS A 165 -15.12 1.88 -14.30
CA HIS A 165 -15.46 2.71 -15.46
C HIS A 165 -15.90 1.86 -16.68
N ASN A 166 -16.82 0.89 -16.44
CA ASN A 166 -17.35 -0.03 -17.43
C ASN A 166 -16.34 -1.03 -18.04
N ARG A 167 -15.15 -1.18 -17.46
CA ARG A 167 -14.19 -2.24 -17.80
C ARG A 167 -14.19 -3.30 -16.72
N SER A 168 -14.31 -4.57 -17.10
CA SER A 168 -14.21 -5.65 -16.11
C SER A 168 -12.83 -5.69 -15.47
N TYR A 169 -12.75 -6.12 -14.20
CA TYR A 169 -11.44 -6.31 -13.54
C TYR A 169 -10.60 -7.34 -14.30
N ARG A 170 -11.21 -8.38 -14.85
CA ARG A 170 -10.52 -9.34 -15.72
C ARG A 170 -9.89 -8.64 -16.92
N GLU A 171 -10.64 -7.79 -17.66
CA GLU A 171 -10.09 -7.02 -18.78
C GLU A 171 -8.91 -6.13 -18.34
N LEU A 172 -9.04 -5.44 -17.20
CA LEU A 172 -7.99 -4.57 -16.69
C LEU A 172 -6.74 -5.38 -16.32
N PHE A 173 -6.87 -6.40 -15.48
CA PHE A 173 -5.72 -7.12 -14.93
C PHE A 173 -5.14 -8.18 -15.86
N ASP A 174 -5.87 -8.62 -16.88
CA ASP A 174 -5.30 -9.42 -17.99
C ASP A 174 -4.42 -8.57 -18.91
N ASN A 175 -4.61 -7.25 -18.96
CA ASN A 175 -3.85 -6.32 -19.81
C ASN A 175 -2.90 -5.38 -19.06
N VAL A 176 -3.05 -5.25 -17.75
CA VAL A 176 -2.17 -4.46 -16.87
C VAL A 176 -1.81 -5.32 -15.66
N ALA A 177 -0.60 -5.86 -15.64
CA ALA A 177 -0.09 -6.59 -14.48
C ALA A 177 0.11 -5.61 -13.30
N VAL A 178 -0.39 -5.97 -12.13
CA VAL A 178 -0.16 -5.16 -10.92
C VAL A 178 0.92 -5.81 -10.08
N HIS A 179 2.12 -5.24 -10.12
CA HIS A 179 3.24 -5.64 -9.28
C HIS A 179 3.15 -4.96 -7.93
N ILE A 180 3.28 -5.71 -6.86
CA ILE A 180 3.12 -5.23 -5.49
C ILE A 180 4.32 -5.67 -4.65
N VAL A 181 4.99 -4.70 -4.01
CA VAL A 181 5.98 -4.96 -2.95
C VAL A 181 5.34 -4.50 -1.64
N PRO A 182 4.68 -5.41 -0.90
CA PRO A 182 3.80 -5.00 0.20
C PRO A 182 4.56 -4.46 1.41
N MET A 183 5.79 -4.94 1.65
CA MET A 183 6.60 -4.55 2.80
C MET A 183 8.07 -4.46 2.39
N VAL A 184 8.51 -3.24 2.01
CA VAL A 184 9.90 -3.00 1.55
C VAL A 184 10.91 -3.17 2.69
N ASN A 185 10.56 -2.78 3.91
CA ASN A 185 11.45 -2.74 5.08
C ASN A 185 10.93 -3.60 6.24
N PRO A 186 10.89 -4.93 6.09
CA PRO A 186 10.30 -5.81 7.09
C PRO A 186 11.03 -5.78 8.45
N ASP A 187 12.35 -5.66 8.45
CA ASP A 187 13.15 -5.63 9.68
C ASP A 187 12.88 -4.34 10.47
N GLY A 188 12.86 -3.21 9.78
CA GLY A 188 12.56 -1.92 10.39
C GLY A 188 11.14 -1.88 10.95
N ILE A 189 10.16 -2.45 10.23
CA ILE A 189 8.77 -2.55 10.68
C ILE A 189 8.69 -3.38 11.95
N ALA A 190 9.26 -4.58 11.97
CA ALA A 190 9.29 -5.43 13.16
C ALA A 190 9.96 -4.71 14.36
N LEU A 191 11.05 -3.97 14.11
CA LEU A 191 11.73 -3.16 15.13
C LEU A 191 10.82 -2.04 15.65
N SER A 192 10.09 -1.34 14.77
CA SER A 192 9.16 -0.27 15.17
C SER A 192 7.97 -0.80 15.98
N GLN A 193 7.48 -1.99 15.63
CA GLN A 193 6.33 -2.62 16.29
C GLN A 193 6.68 -3.23 17.65
N PHE A 194 7.80 -3.97 17.73
CA PHE A 194 8.11 -4.83 18.88
C PHE A 194 9.44 -4.50 19.56
N GLY A 195 10.16 -3.49 19.11
CA GLY A 195 11.46 -3.12 19.65
C GLY A 195 12.57 -4.09 19.23
N GLU A 196 13.72 -3.99 19.91
CA GLU A 196 14.93 -4.73 19.54
C GLU A 196 14.80 -6.27 19.64
N SER A 197 13.83 -6.76 20.41
CA SER A 197 13.55 -8.21 20.52
C SER A 197 13.02 -8.82 19.20
N ALA A 198 12.56 -8.00 18.27
CA ALA A 198 12.15 -8.44 16.95
C ALA A 198 13.32 -8.72 15.99
N LEU A 199 14.52 -8.25 16.31
CA LEU A 199 15.71 -8.51 15.50
C LEU A 199 16.27 -9.90 15.81
N ARG A 200 16.69 -10.59 14.72
CA ARG A 200 17.24 -11.96 14.78
C ARG A 200 18.75 -11.96 15.07
N SER A 201 19.46 -10.90 14.64
CA SER A 201 20.90 -10.76 14.78
C SER A 201 21.26 -9.94 16.04
N PRO A 202 22.06 -10.51 16.97
CA PRO A 202 22.58 -9.76 18.13
C PRO A 202 23.44 -8.55 17.74
N GLU A 203 24.13 -8.61 16.61
CA GLU A 203 24.97 -7.52 16.11
C GLU A 203 24.10 -6.32 15.69
N LEU A 204 22.95 -6.59 15.08
CA LEU A 204 21.99 -5.53 14.74
C LEU A 204 21.37 -4.92 15.99
N VAL A 205 21.06 -5.71 17.02
CA VAL A 205 20.61 -5.19 18.32
C VAL A 205 21.64 -4.22 18.90
N GLN A 206 22.92 -4.61 18.93
CA GLN A 206 23.99 -3.73 19.41
C GLN A 206 24.12 -2.45 18.58
N LEU A 207 23.97 -2.54 17.26
CA LEU A 207 23.97 -1.38 16.37
C LEU A 207 22.81 -0.43 16.68
N ILE A 208 21.60 -0.93 16.87
CA ILE A 208 20.43 -0.10 17.21
C ILE A 208 20.60 0.60 18.55
N GLN A 209 21.13 -0.10 19.56
CA GLN A 209 21.48 0.50 20.86
C GLN A 209 22.53 1.60 20.70
N ALA A 210 23.55 1.38 19.88
CA ALA A 210 24.57 2.39 19.58
C ALA A 210 23.98 3.61 18.85
N CYS A 211 23.03 3.42 17.93
CA CYS A 211 22.29 4.50 17.29
C CYS A 211 21.57 5.38 18.31
N TYR A 212 20.87 4.76 19.26
CA TYR A 212 20.19 5.50 20.33
C TYR A 212 21.16 6.33 21.18
N VAL A 213 22.25 5.71 21.66
CA VAL A 213 23.27 6.39 22.46
C VAL A 213 23.83 7.60 21.70
N TYR A 214 24.16 7.42 20.43
CA TYR A 214 24.68 8.49 19.57
C TYR A 214 23.64 9.60 19.36
N ASP A 215 22.40 9.27 19.05
CA ASP A 215 21.34 10.25 18.80
C ASP A 215 20.96 11.05 20.04
N VAL A 216 21.04 10.45 21.25
CA VAL A 216 20.90 11.17 22.52
C VAL A 216 22.09 12.10 22.73
N ALA A 217 23.33 11.62 22.56
CA ALA A 217 24.55 12.42 22.77
C ALA A 217 24.64 13.63 21.81
N THR A 218 24.14 13.46 20.58
CA THR A 218 24.11 14.51 19.55
C THR A 218 22.82 15.34 19.56
N LYS A 219 21.94 15.12 20.53
CA LYS A 219 20.66 15.82 20.72
C LYS A 219 19.67 15.66 19.54
N ARG A 220 19.79 14.59 18.78
CA ARG A 220 18.86 14.24 17.70
C ARG A 220 17.55 13.68 18.24
N THR A 221 17.58 13.08 19.41
CA THR A 221 16.39 12.65 20.14
C THR A 221 16.47 13.02 21.61
N LYS A 222 15.29 13.20 22.23
CA LYS A 222 15.10 13.32 23.67
C LYS A 222 14.14 12.24 24.18
N SER A 223 13.71 11.33 23.32
CA SER A 223 12.75 10.28 23.62
C SER A 223 13.38 9.21 24.50
N THR A 224 12.54 8.50 25.24
CA THR A 224 12.97 7.23 25.88
C THR A 224 13.32 6.22 24.79
N TYR A 225 14.07 5.18 25.14
CA TYR A 225 14.48 4.15 24.18
C TYR A 225 13.28 3.48 23.49
N GLY A 226 12.23 3.10 24.24
CA GLY A 226 11.02 2.51 23.68
C GLY A 226 10.30 3.44 22.70
N THR A 227 10.17 4.73 23.04
CA THR A 227 9.58 5.72 22.11
C THR A 227 10.48 5.95 20.88
N TYR A 228 11.79 5.92 21.05
CA TYR A 228 12.75 6.02 19.95
C TYR A 228 12.56 4.87 18.94
N LEU A 229 12.44 3.64 19.45
CA LEU A 229 12.21 2.46 18.61
C LEU A 229 10.83 2.48 17.93
N SER A 230 9.77 2.82 18.63
CA SER A 230 8.43 2.90 18.03
C SER A 230 8.35 3.94 16.90
N ARG A 231 9.22 4.93 16.91
CA ARG A 231 9.32 5.97 15.86
C ARG A 231 10.41 5.68 14.82
N TRP A 232 10.95 4.47 14.83
CA TRP A 232 11.99 4.05 13.89
C TRP A 232 11.52 4.15 12.45
N LYS A 233 12.31 4.76 11.58
CA LYS A 233 12.00 4.99 10.17
C LYS A 233 12.95 4.23 9.23
N ALA A 234 14.16 3.96 9.71
CA ALA A 234 15.23 3.32 8.97
C ALA A 234 15.07 1.79 8.84
N ASN A 235 15.97 1.13 8.12
CA ASN A 235 16.09 -0.33 8.17
C ASN A 235 16.87 -0.79 9.42
N ALA A 236 17.17 -2.08 9.55
CA ALA A 236 17.89 -2.64 10.70
C ALA A 236 19.36 -2.19 10.79
N ARG A 237 19.91 -1.55 9.76
CA ARG A 237 21.24 -0.90 9.79
C ARG A 237 21.21 0.58 10.13
N GLY A 238 20.05 1.11 10.46
CA GLY A 238 19.90 2.55 10.70
C GLY A 238 20.00 3.40 9.44
N VAL A 239 19.76 2.83 8.27
CA VAL A 239 19.73 3.51 6.98
C VAL A 239 18.30 3.90 6.63
N ASP A 240 18.04 5.18 6.42
CA ASP A 240 16.77 5.67 5.86
C ASP A 240 16.72 5.29 4.38
N LEU A 241 15.97 4.22 4.08
CA LEU A 241 15.92 3.64 2.73
C LEU A 241 15.48 4.67 1.69
N ASN A 242 14.59 5.59 2.06
CA ASN A 242 14.13 6.67 1.18
C ASN A 242 15.15 7.84 1.10
N ARG A 243 16.41 7.59 1.41
CA ARG A 243 17.59 8.44 1.19
C ARG A 243 18.73 7.66 0.52
N ASN A 244 18.50 6.41 0.16
CA ASN A 244 19.52 5.50 -0.38
C ASN A 244 19.47 5.36 -1.91
N PHE A 245 18.81 6.30 -2.62
CA PHE A 245 18.68 6.32 -4.08
C PHE A 245 19.44 7.49 -4.74
N LEU A 246 19.44 7.51 -6.08
CA LEU A 246 19.90 8.60 -6.94
C LEU A 246 18.69 9.21 -7.69
N PRO A 247 18.76 10.46 -8.18
CA PRO A 247 19.77 11.48 -7.87
C PRO A 247 19.56 12.11 -6.49
N GLY A 248 20.48 12.95 -6.08
CA GLY A 248 20.37 13.70 -4.82
C GLY A 248 20.83 12.93 -3.57
N PHE A 249 21.56 11.83 -3.75
CA PHE A 249 22.15 11.09 -2.63
C PHE A 249 22.95 12.02 -1.69
N GLY A 250 22.51 12.09 -0.45
CA GLY A 250 23.15 12.92 0.59
C GLY A 250 22.66 14.37 0.69
N VAL A 251 21.92 14.90 -0.28
CA VAL A 251 21.44 16.30 -0.27
C VAL A 251 20.58 16.59 0.97
N ASN A 252 19.66 15.69 1.32
CA ASN A 252 18.78 15.81 2.49
C ASN A 252 19.13 14.86 3.64
N ALA A 253 20.37 14.34 3.66
CA ALA A 253 20.83 13.55 4.81
C ALA A 253 20.82 14.40 6.09
N LYS A 254 20.24 13.83 7.15
CA LYS A 254 20.11 14.52 8.44
C LYS A 254 21.22 14.15 9.42
N THR A 255 22.00 13.12 9.10
CA THR A 255 23.12 12.62 9.89
C THR A 255 24.10 11.87 8.99
N SER A 256 25.35 11.79 9.44
CA SER A 256 26.42 11.03 8.81
C SER A 256 26.60 9.62 9.41
N HIS A 257 25.77 9.25 10.37
CA HIS A 257 25.87 8.01 11.13
C HIS A 257 24.54 7.25 11.09
N PRO A 258 24.56 5.92 11.24
CA PRO A 258 23.35 5.11 11.43
C PRO A 258 22.45 5.70 12.52
N SER A 259 21.16 5.82 12.22
CA SER A 259 20.20 6.51 13.07
C SER A 259 18.78 6.02 12.77
N TYR A 260 17.83 6.34 13.65
CA TYR A 260 16.43 5.99 13.42
C TYR A 260 15.82 6.65 12.17
N MET A 261 16.42 7.70 11.64
CA MET A 261 15.98 8.38 10.42
C MET A 261 17.05 9.28 9.82
N GLY A 262 17.00 9.46 8.50
CA GLY A 262 17.77 10.48 7.77
C GLY A 262 19.22 10.15 7.51
N TYR A 263 19.72 8.95 7.86
CA TYR A 263 21.01 8.44 7.41
C TYR A 263 20.88 7.77 6.04
N LYS A 264 21.67 8.22 5.09
CA LYS A 264 21.58 7.79 3.69
C LYS A 264 22.29 6.45 3.37
N GLY A 265 23.04 5.89 4.31
CA GLY A 265 24.00 4.82 4.04
C GLY A 265 25.33 5.33 3.49
N LEU A 266 26.21 4.39 3.14
CA LEU A 266 27.57 4.71 2.65
C LEU A 266 27.58 5.11 1.18
N ALA A 267 26.75 4.46 0.35
CA ALA A 267 26.58 4.75 -1.07
C ALA A 267 25.12 4.50 -1.46
N PRO A 268 24.66 4.97 -2.66
CA PRO A 268 23.33 4.63 -3.16
C PRO A 268 23.20 3.12 -3.38
N PHE A 269 21.99 2.60 -3.17
CA PHE A 269 21.68 1.17 -3.39
C PHE A 269 22.59 0.21 -2.62
N THR A 270 22.97 0.57 -1.39
CA THR A 270 23.79 -0.33 -0.53
C THR A 270 22.95 -1.30 0.29
N GLU A 271 21.67 -1.04 0.45
CA GLU A 271 20.81 -1.84 1.29
C GLU A 271 20.09 -2.92 0.47
N PRO A 272 19.98 -4.16 0.97
CA PRO A 272 19.30 -5.23 0.23
C PRO A 272 17.84 -4.89 -0.10
N GLU A 273 17.18 -4.14 0.75
CA GLU A 273 15.80 -3.69 0.56
C GLU A 273 15.68 -2.71 -0.63
N THR A 274 16.63 -1.76 -0.78
CA THR A 274 16.63 -0.83 -1.92
C THR A 274 17.06 -1.51 -3.21
N LEU A 275 17.96 -2.49 -3.15
CA LEU A 275 18.36 -3.30 -4.30
C LEU A 275 17.18 -4.15 -4.79
N SER A 276 16.44 -4.78 -3.88
CA SER A 276 15.26 -5.59 -4.21
C SER A 276 14.18 -4.74 -4.88
N LEU A 277 13.78 -3.62 -4.26
CA LEU A 277 12.78 -2.72 -4.85
C LEU A 277 13.25 -2.16 -6.20
N GLY A 278 14.53 -1.80 -6.31
CA GLY A 278 15.13 -1.34 -7.55
C GLY A 278 15.10 -2.40 -8.65
N ALA A 279 15.42 -3.66 -8.32
CA ALA A 279 15.36 -4.77 -9.27
C ALA A 279 13.93 -5.02 -9.77
N VAL A 280 12.94 -5.08 -8.87
CA VAL A 280 11.52 -5.20 -9.24
C VAL A 280 11.12 -4.08 -10.21
N THR A 281 11.44 -2.83 -9.87
CA THR A 281 11.12 -1.66 -10.71
C THR A 281 11.70 -1.77 -12.12
N LEU A 282 12.97 -2.18 -12.22
CA LEU A 282 13.64 -2.29 -13.53
C LEU A 282 13.13 -3.49 -14.36
N LEU A 283 12.76 -4.59 -13.71
CA LEU A 283 12.30 -5.80 -14.38
C LEU A 283 10.84 -5.67 -14.85
N CYS A 284 9.95 -5.11 -14.03
CA CYS A 284 8.54 -4.97 -14.39
C CYS A 284 8.27 -3.78 -15.34
N GLN A 285 9.20 -2.83 -15.45
CA GLN A 285 9.08 -1.65 -16.32
C GLN A 285 7.72 -0.96 -16.24
N PRO A 286 7.29 -0.50 -15.05
CA PRO A 286 5.92 -0.06 -14.84
C PRO A 286 5.62 1.22 -15.59
N ALA A 287 4.39 1.33 -16.13
CA ALA A 287 3.88 2.57 -16.69
C ALA A 287 3.63 3.62 -15.58
N ILE A 288 3.19 3.15 -14.42
CA ILE A 288 2.87 4.00 -13.27
C ILE A 288 3.34 3.33 -11.97
N ILE A 289 3.83 4.15 -11.03
CA ILE A 289 4.24 3.70 -9.70
C ILE A 289 3.44 4.43 -8.62
N LEU A 290 2.88 3.66 -7.68
CA LEU A 290 2.25 4.16 -6.45
C LEU A 290 3.18 3.90 -5.26
N ASN A 291 3.59 4.96 -4.58
CA ASN A 291 4.42 4.88 -3.38
C ASN A 291 3.56 5.20 -2.16
N TYR A 292 3.28 4.22 -1.30
CA TYR A 292 2.53 4.45 -0.08
C TYR A 292 3.44 4.82 1.08
N HIS A 293 3.15 5.97 1.66
CA HIS A 293 3.80 6.55 2.82
C HIS A 293 2.77 7.02 3.86
N SER A 294 3.23 7.50 4.98
CA SER A 294 2.49 8.23 6.01
C SER A 294 3.37 9.34 6.57
N MET A 295 2.83 10.54 6.80
CA MET A 295 1.45 10.92 7.00
C MET A 295 1.17 12.31 6.41
N GLY A 296 -0.12 12.70 6.37
CA GLY A 296 -0.50 14.09 6.12
C GLY A 296 -1.65 14.27 5.15
N GLU A 297 -2.21 13.19 4.58
CA GLU A 297 -3.22 13.24 3.51
C GLU A 297 -2.78 14.17 2.36
N VAL A 298 -1.52 14.01 1.95
CA VAL A 298 -0.90 14.76 0.86
C VAL A 298 -0.33 13.82 -0.19
N ALA A 299 -0.16 14.33 -1.41
CA ALA A 299 0.44 13.58 -2.52
C ALA A 299 1.62 14.37 -3.11
N TYR A 300 2.79 13.71 -3.14
CA TYR A 300 3.96 14.22 -3.86
C TYR A 300 4.00 13.57 -5.24
N TRP A 301 4.01 14.37 -6.28
CA TRP A 301 3.81 13.91 -7.65
C TRP A 301 4.93 14.29 -8.62
N ASN A 302 5.75 15.26 -8.27
CA ASN A 302 6.81 15.78 -9.14
C ASN A 302 7.94 16.38 -8.32
N THR A 303 9.18 16.17 -8.75
CA THR A 303 10.36 16.78 -8.13
C THR A 303 11.06 17.76 -9.07
N VAL A 304 11.25 17.38 -10.33
CA VAL A 304 11.91 18.17 -11.38
C VAL A 304 11.14 18.01 -12.68
N GLU A 305 11.10 19.07 -13.49
CA GLU A 305 10.43 19.04 -14.79
C GLU A 305 11.19 18.15 -15.78
N ASN A 306 10.47 17.23 -16.45
CA ASN A 306 11.01 16.34 -17.48
C ASN A 306 9.92 15.98 -18.51
N LYS A 307 10.25 15.11 -19.48
CA LYS A 307 9.32 14.70 -20.56
C LYS A 307 8.03 14.01 -20.05
N TYR A 308 8.01 13.50 -18.81
CA TYR A 308 6.83 12.86 -18.19
C TYR A 308 6.03 13.81 -17.31
N THR A 309 6.45 15.07 -17.17
CA THR A 309 5.76 16.03 -16.28
C THR A 309 4.28 16.18 -16.65
N ALA A 310 3.97 16.25 -17.95
CA ALA A 310 2.59 16.36 -18.43
C ALA A 310 1.77 15.13 -18.05
N LEU A 311 2.26 13.92 -18.35
CA LEU A 311 1.60 12.65 -18.00
C LEU A 311 1.44 12.51 -16.49
N ASN A 312 2.48 12.81 -15.73
CA ASN A 312 2.43 12.73 -14.27
C ASN A 312 1.47 13.75 -13.66
N THR A 313 1.35 14.93 -14.25
CA THR A 313 0.37 15.95 -13.86
C THR A 313 -1.05 15.47 -14.11
N ASP A 314 -1.30 14.89 -15.27
CA ASP A 314 -2.62 14.41 -15.66
C ASP A 314 -3.04 13.23 -14.80
N PHE A 315 -2.19 12.22 -14.66
CA PHE A 315 -2.43 11.09 -13.76
C PHE A 315 -2.68 11.54 -12.30
N SER A 316 -1.85 12.46 -11.79
CA SER A 316 -2.03 12.92 -10.40
C SER A 316 -3.33 13.67 -10.21
N ASN A 317 -3.79 14.46 -11.18
CA ASN A 317 -5.09 15.12 -11.13
C ASN A 317 -6.24 14.11 -11.17
N TYR A 318 -6.13 13.09 -12.04
CA TYR A 318 -7.10 12.00 -12.10
C TYR A 318 -7.18 11.27 -10.76
N LEU A 319 -6.06 10.79 -10.23
CA LEU A 319 -6.05 10.03 -8.98
C LEU A 319 -6.56 10.86 -7.80
N LEU A 320 -6.18 12.15 -7.72
CA LEU A 320 -6.60 13.03 -6.63
C LEU A 320 -8.05 13.53 -6.78
N SER A 321 -8.73 13.22 -7.87
CA SER A 321 -10.19 13.35 -7.95
C SER A 321 -10.92 12.24 -7.18
N LEU A 322 -10.24 11.10 -6.97
CA LEU A 322 -10.75 9.94 -6.23
C LEU A 322 -10.26 9.95 -4.77
N VAL A 323 -9.01 10.36 -4.56
CA VAL A 323 -8.38 10.44 -3.25
C VAL A 323 -8.27 11.91 -2.84
N PRO A 324 -8.96 12.37 -1.80
CA PRO A 324 -9.08 13.79 -1.48
C PRO A 324 -7.82 14.34 -0.77
N TYR A 325 -6.65 14.09 -1.33
CA TYR A 325 -5.36 14.52 -0.79
C TYR A 325 -4.92 15.84 -1.41
N LYS A 326 -4.21 16.64 -0.60
CA LYS A 326 -3.61 17.88 -1.07
C LYS A 326 -2.40 17.56 -1.95
N LYS A 327 -2.39 18.08 -3.17
CA LYS A 327 -1.27 17.98 -4.10
C LYS A 327 -0.10 18.84 -3.64
N MET A 328 1.06 18.22 -3.47
CA MET A 328 2.30 18.87 -3.06
C MET A 328 3.36 18.70 -4.15
N GLY A 329 4.00 19.80 -4.55
CA GLY A 329 5.24 19.72 -5.31
C GLY A 329 6.38 19.31 -4.39
N SER A 330 7.24 18.41 -4.82
CA SER A 330 8.52 18.19 -4.16
C SER A 330 9.56 19.17 -4.74
N GLY A 331 10.53 19.57 -3.95
CA GLY A 331 11.54 20.55 -4.34
C GLY A 331 12.68 19.93 -5.13
N THR A 332 13.89 19.89 -4.53
CA THR A 332 15.08 19.29 -5.13
C THR A 332 15.17 17.80 -4.81
N ALA A 333 15.81 17.04 -5.69
CA ALA A 333 16.13 15.65 -5.47
C ALA A 333 16.83 15.41 -4.12
N SER A 334 16.43 14.37 -3.41
CA SER A 334 16.84 14.10 -2.03
C SER A 334 17.39 12.70 -1.80
N GLY A 335 17.59 11.93 -2.86
CA GLY A 335 17.96 10.52 -2.79
C GLY A 335 16.79 9.61 -2.40
N SER A 336 15.56 10.05 -2.64
CA SER A 336 14.35 9.25 -2.45
C SER A 336 14.09 8.29 -3.61
N TYR A 337 13.23 7.30 -3.36
CA TYR A 337 12.76 6.42 -4.43
C TYR A 337 12.02 7.20 -5.51
N LEU A 338 11.15 8.15 -5.13
CA LEU A 338 10.44 9.02 -6.08
C LEU A 338 11.42 9.79 -6.97
N ASP A 339 12.51 10.33 -6.41
CA ASP A 339 13.55 11.01 -7.18
C ASP A 339 14.19 10.07 -8.20
N TRP A 340 14.47 8.83 -7.80
CA TRP A 340 15.10 7.85 -8.68
C TRP A 340 14.21 7.49 -9.87
N VAL A 341 12.95 7.18 -9.61
CA VAL A 341 12.03 6.73 -10.67
C VAL A 341 11.54 7.89 -11.54
N PHE A 342 11.51 9.11 -11.05
CA PHE A 342 11.01 10.26 -11.82
C PHE A 342 12.13 11.09 -12.47
N ASN A 343 13.27 11.22 -11.82
CA ASN A 343 14.40 12.06 -12.30
C ASN A 343 15.62 11.23 -12.72
N GLY A 344 15.52 9.90 -12.71
CA GLY A 344 16.58 9.01 -13.18
C GLY A 344 16.69 8.95 -14.71
N ASP A 345 17.54 8.05 -15.20
CA ASP A 345 17.81 7.88 -16.64
C ASP A 345 16.57 7.39 -17.43
N ASN A 346 15.67 6.67 -16.77
CA ASN A 346 14.42 6.15 -17.33
C ASN A 346 13.22 6.60 -16.48
N PRO A 347 12.78 7.86 -16.63
CA PRO A 347 11.69 8.40 -15.82
C PRO A 347 10.37 7.64 -16.00
N VAL A 348 9.71 7.35 -14.88
CA VAL A 348 8.41 6.66 -14.83
C VAL A 348 7.39 7.59 -14.19
N CYS A 349 6.15 7.56 -14.67
CA CYS A 349 5.03 8.23 -14.00
C CYS A 349 4.88 7.68 -12.58
N SER A 350 4.96 8.54 -11.57
CA SER A 350 4.87 8.08 -10.18
C SER A 350 4.28 9.12 -9.25
N ILE A 351 3.64 8.65 -8.18
CA ILE A 351 3.05 9.48 -7.13
C ILE A 351 3.33 8.86 -5.75
N THR A 352 3.65 9.70 -4.78
CA THR A 352 3.72 9.30 -3.37
C THR A 352 2.46 9.75 -2.67
N LEU A 353 1.77 8.82 -2.02
CA LEU A 353 0.55 9.04 -1.24
C LEU A 353 0.87 8.93 0.25
N GLU A 354 0.76 10.03 0.98
CA GLU A 354 0.99 10.10 2.44
C GLU A 354 -0.34 9.86 3.18
N THR A 355 -0.61 8.61 3.53
CA THR A 355 -1.87 8.20 4.15
C THR A 355 -2.00 8.67 5.59
N GLY A 356 -3.25 8.88 6.03
CA GLY A 356 -3.56 9.25 7.40
C GLY A 356 -3.26 10.72 7.73
N ASN A 357 -3.95 11.22 8.74
CA ASN A 357 -3.89 12.63 9.15
C ASN A 357 -3.43 12.82 10.60
N VAL A 358 -2.91 11.77 11.22
CA VAL A 358 -2.33 11.77 12.57
C VAL A 358 -0.88 11.34 12.53
N ASP A 359 -0.10 11.66 13.56
CA ASP A 359 1.33 11.33 13.61
C ASP A 359 1.55 9.82 13.67
N CYS A 360 2.42 9.31 12.81
CA CYS A 360 2.75 7.87 12.76
C CYS A 360 3.90 7.47 13.71
N PRO A 361 3.90 6.24 14.22
CA PRO A 361 2.91 5.19 13.98
C PRO A 361 1.55 5.53 14.61
N PHE A 362 0.47 5.16 13.95
CA PHE A 362 -0.88 5.33 14.45
C PHE A 362 -1.60 3.97 14.53
N SER A 363 -2.60 3.88 15.42
CA SER A 363 -3.38 2.66 15.60
C SER A 363 -4.32 2.40 14.42
N LEU A 364 -4.73 1.15 14.25
CA LEU A 364 -5.67 0.77 13.18
C LEU A 364 -7.07 1.36 13.36
N GLU A 365 -7.38 2.06 14.47
CA GLU A 365 -8.61 2.85 14.59
C GLU A 365 -8.72 3.96 13.54
N HIS A 366 -7.60 4.42 12.97
CA HIS A 366 -7.56 5.39 11.87
C HIS A 366 -7.68 4.74 10.49
N TYR A 367 -7.58 3.41 10.41
CA TYR A 367 -7.59 2.65 9.18
C TYR A 367 -8.88 2.76 8.37
N PRO A 368 -10.09 2.77 8.97
CA PRO A 368 -11.33 2.90 8.22
C PRO A 368 -11.35 4.10 7.26
N ARG A 369 -10.84 5.25 7.71
CA ARG A 369 -10.74 6.45 6.88
C ARG A 369 -9.76 6.24 5.71
N ILE A 370 -8.62 5.63 5.98
CA ILE A 370 -7.61 5.34 4.95
C ILE A 370 -8.18 4.38 3.91
N TRP A 371 -8.81 3.30 4.37
CA TRP A 371 -9.45 2.33 3.49
C TRP A 371 -10.50 2.98 2.57
N LEU A 372 -11.44 3.74 3.12
CA LEU A 372 -12.50 4.39 2.34
C LEU A 372 -11.94 5.36 1.27
N GLN A 373 -10.78 5.96 1.51
CA GLN A 373 -10.11 6.83 0.55
C GLN A 373 -9.36 6.05 -0.54
N HIS A 374 -8.86 4.85 -0.22
CA HIS A 374 -7.90 4.12 -1.07
C HIS A 374 -8.42 2.82 -1.68
N ALA A 375 -9.60 2.33 -1.31
CA ALA A 375 -10.12 1.02 -1.70
C ALA A 375 -10.14 0.77 -3.22
N LEU A 376 -10.23 1.81 -4.05
CA LEU A 376 -10.33 1.72 -5.51
C LEU A 376 -9.07 2.25 -6.24
N VAL A 377 -8.00 2.54 -5.54
CA VAL A 377 -6.81 3.19 -6.13
C VAL A 377 -6.06 2.26 -7.10
N ILE A 378 -5.99 0.96 -6.80
CA ILE A 378 -5.34 -0.01 -7.72
C ILE A 378 -6.12 -0.11 -9.02
N GLN A 379 -7.44 -0.28 -8.96
CA GLN A 379 -8.32 -0.37 -10.13
C GLN A 379 -8.24 0.89 -10.99
N ALA A 380 -8.32 2.06 -10.35
CA ALA A 380 -8.21 3.35 -11.03
C ALA A 380 -6.86 3.54 -11.71
N THR A 381 -5.77 3.13 -11.05
CA THR A 381 -4.41 3.24 -11.61
C THR A 381 -4.21 2.27 -12.77
N ALA A 382 -4.71 1.04 -12.65
CA ALA A 382 -4.66 0.06 -13.73
C ALA A 382 -5.48 0.52 -14.94
N GLU A 383 -6.67 1.07 -14.72
CA GLU A 383 -7.51 1.61 -15.79
C GLU A 383 -6.84 2.79 -16.48
N TYR A 384 -6.25 3.72 -15.73
CA TYR A 384 -5.50 4.83 -16.31
C TYR A 384 -4.32 4.33 -17.16
N ALA A 385 -3.52 3.37 -16.65
CA ALA A 385 -2.44 2.76 -17.39
C ALA A 385 -2.92 1.99 -18.63
N TYR A 386 -4.10 1.35 -18.56
CA TYR A 386 -4.70 0.65 -19.69
C TYR A 386 -5.03 1.58 -20.85
N ILE A 387 -5.55 2.78 -20.55
CA ILE A 387 -6.00 3.76 -21.56
C ILE A 387 -4.83 4.52 -22.19
N HIS A 388 -3.83 4.89 -21.38
CA HIS A 388 -2.69 5.73 -21.79
C HIS A 388 -1.42 4.92 -22.03
#